data_c8fe0a84e2c7db5a9080225cb652cc39
#
_entry.id   c8fe0a84e2c7db5a9080225cb652cc39
#
_cell.length_a   1.000
_cell.length_b   1.000
_cell.length_c   1.000
_cell.angle_alpha   90.00
_cell.angle_beta   90.00
_cell.angle_gamma   90.00
#
_symmetry.space_group_name_H-M   'P 1'
#
loop_
_entity.id
_entity.type
_entity.pdbx_description
1 polymer ?
#
loop_
_entity_poly.entity_id
_entity_poly.type
_entity_poly.pdbx_seq_one_letter_code
_entity_poly.pdbx_strand_id
1 'polypeptide(L)'
;CPGLYESFGTDKFDELYCRYESDESIPKSTIGAQELILDLLKERAETGRIYIMNIDHCNSHSSFKDKVEMSNLCQEITLPTYPIQHIDDHLGEIALCILSAVNVGKIKSDEELEDLCDLSVRALEELIDYQRYPVLAAEQATKSRRSLGVGFIGLAHYLAKLGFKYESQEAWDAVHGLSESFQYYLLKSSNKIAQEKGHCENFGRTKYADGILPIDTYKRDVDDICSQELQHDWDSLRNDINTYGLRHSTLSAQMPSESSS
;
A
#
# COMPACT_ATOMS: atom_id res chain seq x y z
N CYS A 1 -11.16 22.02 -18.19
CA CYS A 1 -12.03 20.82 -18.32
C CYS A 1 -12.66 20.49 -16.97
N PRO A 2 -13.77 21.18 -16.58
CA PRO A 2 -14.39 20.98 -15.26
C PRO A 2 -14.83 19.52 -15.03
N GLY A 3 -14.56 19.01 -13.84
CA GLY A 3 -14.93 17.64 -13.45
C GLY A 3 -14.00 16.55 -13.95
N LEU A 4 -13.03 16.85 -14.81
CA LEU A 4 -12.14 15.83 -15.37
C LEU A 4 -11.18 15.31 -14.30
N TYR A 5 -10.59 16.19 -13.50
CA TYR A 5 -9.69 15.79 -12.40
C TYR A 5 -10.45 14.99 -11.31
N GLU A 6 -11.64 15.46 -10.93
CA GLU A 6 -12.45 14.80 -9.91
C GLU A 6 -12.96 13.41 -10.36
N SER A 7 -12.99 13.17 -11.68
CA SER A 7 -13.39 11.89 -12.26
C SER A 7 -12.21 10.94 -12.55
N PHE A 8 -11.00 11.37 -12.25
CA PHE A 8 -9.79 10.60 -12.54
C PHE A 8 -9.85 9.21 -11.91
N GLY A 9 -9.53 8.18 -12.71
CA GLY A 9 -9.60 6.78 -12.29
C GLY A 9 -11.01 6.17 -12.25
N THR A 10 -11.99 6.77 -12.94
CA THR A 10 -13.37 6.27 -13.06
C THR A 10 -13.86 6.31 -14.52
N ASP A 11 -14.89 5.52 -14.86
CA ASP A 11 -15.50 5.51 -16.20
C ASP A 11 -16.01 6.89 -16.63
N LYS A 12 -16.39 7.72 -15.67
CA LYS A 12 -16.81 9.09 -15.91
C LYS A 12 -15.69 9.96 -16.50
N PHE A 13 -14.43 9.63 -16.22
CA PHE A 13 -13.29 10.31 -16.83
C PHE A 13 -13.29 10.15 -18.34
N ASP A 14 -13.49 8.96 -18.85
CA ASP A 14 -13.50 8.66 -20.29
C ASP A 14 -14.64 9.40 -21.00
N GLU A 15 -15.84 9.41 -20.39
CA GLU A 15 -16.99 10.16 -20.90
C GLU A 15 -16.70 11.66 -21.01
N LEU A 16 -16.13 12.24 -19.95
CA LEU A 16 -15.78 13.67 -19.92
C LEU A 16 -14.63 13.97 -20.88
N TYR A 17 -13.62 13.12 -20.95
CA TYR A 17 -12.48 13.28 -21.84
C TYR A 17 -12.94 13.31 -23.31
N CYS A 18 -13.69 12.32 -23.75
CA CYS A 18 -14.25 12.25 -25.12
C CYS A 18 -15.12 13.46 -25.46
N ARG A 19 -15.93 13.92 -24.49
CA ARG A 19 -16.74 15.13 -24.66
C ARG A 19 -15.87 16.36 -24.86
N TYR A 20 -14.83 16.57 -24.05
CA TYR A 20 -13.92 17.72 -24.16
C TYR A 20 -13.02 17.62 -25.39
N GLU A 21 -12.63 16.41 -25.78
CA GLU A 21 -11.88 16.17 -27.01
C GLU A 21 -12.68 16.60 -28.25
N SER A 22 -13.98 16.37 -28.25
CA SER A 22 -14.89 16.72 -29.34
C SER A 22 -15.32 18.19 -29.34
N ASP A 23 -15.16 18.93 -28.24
CA ASP A 23 -15.60 20.32 -28.11
C ASP A 23 -14.58 21.27 -28.75
N GLU A 24 -14.96 21.88 -29.88
CA GLU A 24 -14.12 22.82 -30.63
C GLU A 24 -13.86 24.15 -29.89
N SER A 25 -14.65 24.50 -28.89
CA SER A 25 -14.46 25.71 -28.09
C SER A 25 -13.31 25.62 -27.11
N ILE A 26 -12.81 24.41 -26.82
CA ILE A 26 -11.73 24.16 -25.87
C ILE A 26 -10.38 24.22 -26.59
N PRO A 27 -9.47 25.13 -26.21
CA PRO A 27 -8.10 25.15 -26.74
C PRO A 27 -7.41 23.82 -26.43
N LYS A 28 -6.92 23.15 -27.45
CA LYS A 28 -6.24 21.84 -27.34
C LYS A 28 -5.18 21.68 -28.41
N SER A 29 -4.21 20.83 -28.14
CA SER A 29 -3.25 20.32 -29.11
C SER A 29 -3.41 18.80 -29.19
N THR A 30 -3.12 18.24 -30.35
CA THR A 30 -3.19 16.79 -30.57
C THR A 30 -1.78 16.24 -30.72
N ILE A 31 -1.48 15.16 -30.01
CA ILE A 31 -0.27 14.36 -30.16
C ILE A 31 -0.65 12.94 -30.57
N GLY A 32 0.17 12.29 -31.37
CA GLY A 32 -0.02 10.87 -31.70
C GLY A 32 0.15 10.00 -30.46
N ALA A 33 -0.76 9.06 -30.22
CA ALA A 33 -0.66 8.18 -29.03
C ALA A 33 0.65 7.39 -29.02
N GLN A 34 1.13 6.92 -30.19
CA GLN A 34 2.41 6.23 -30.31
C GLN A 34 3.59 7.17 -29.95
N GLU A 35 3.56 8.41 -30.40
CA GLU A 35 4.58 9.42 -30.09
C GLU A 35 4.63 9.69 -28.58
N LEU A 36 3.46 9.91 -27.95
CA LEU A 36 3.35 10.12 -26.51
C LEU A 36 3.94 8.95 -25.71
N ILE A 37 3.61 7.70 -26.06
CA ILE A 37 4.14 6.51 -25.38
C ILE A 37 5.64 6.37 -25.58
N LEU A 38 6.14 6.63 -26.78
CA LEU A 38 7.59 6.55 -27.06
C LEU A 38 8.37 7.63 -26.30
N ASP A 39 7.86 8.85 -26.21
CA ASP A 39 8.47 9.93 -25.43
C ASP A 39 8.48 9.60 -23.94
N LEU A 40 7.38 9.06 -23.40
CA LEU A 40 7.30 8.60 -22.00
C LEU A 40 8.31 7.50 -21.71
N LEU A 41 8.39 6.48 -22.56
CA LEU A 41 9.33 5.37 -22.40
C LEU A 41 10.79 5.81 -22.53
N LYS A 42 11.06 6.73 -23.45
CA LYS A 42 12.40 7.32 -23.65
C LYS A 42 12.83 8.09 -22.39
N GLU A 43 11.99 9.00 -21.90
CA GLU A 43 12.27 9.77 -20.69
C GLU A 43 12.48 8.85 -19.48
N ARG A 44 11.66 7.80 -19.35
CA ARG A 44 11.82 6.79 -18.30
C ARG A 44 13.16 6.05 -18.39
N ALA A 45 13.57 5.66 -19.60
CA ALA A 45 14.84 4.96 -19.82
C ALA A 45 16.07 5.86 -19.59
N GLU A 46 15.99 7.13 -19.98
CA GLU A 46 17.09 8.09 -19.86
C GLU A 46 17.26 8.62 -18.43
N THR A 47 16.19 8.82 -17.70
CA THR A 47 16.24 9.47 -16.38
C THR A 47 15.94 8.56 -15.19
N GLY A 48 15.20 7.46 -15.41
CA GLY A 48 14.73 6.56 -14.37
C GLY A 48 13.72 7.22 -13.38
N ARG A 49 13.19 8.40 -13.70
CA ARG A 49 12.39 9.22 -12.78
C ARG A 49 10.90 9.24 -13.05
N ILE A 50 10.46 8.69 -14.18
CA ILE A 50 9.04 8.63 -14.51
C ILE A 50 8.45 7.33 -13.99
N TYR A 51 7.45 7.46 -13.12
CA TYR A 51 6.65 6.38 -12.59
C TYR A 51 5.27 6.36 -13.26
N ILE A 52 4.76 5.17 -13.50
CA ILE A 52 3.41 4.95 -14.04
C ILE A 52 2.57 4.38 -12.91
N MET A 53 1.47 5.05 -12.58
CA MET A 53 0.54 4.63 -11.53
C MET A 53 -0.82 4.31 -12.15
N ASN A 54 -1.29 3.08 -11.95
CA ASN A 54 -2.63 2.66 -12.31
C ASN A 54 -3.59 3.03 -11.18
N ILE A 55 -4.15 4.22 -11.25
CA ILE A 55 -4.91 4.82 -10.15
C ILE A 55 -6.21 4.08 -9.81
N ASP A 56 -6.85 3.48 -10.80
CA ASP A 56 -8.02 2.62 -10.65
C ASP A 56 -7.68 1.36 -9.86
N HIS A 57 -6.58 0.68 -10.20
CA HIS A 57 -6.08 -0.48 -9.46
C HIS A 57 -5.70 -0.10 -8.03
N CYS A 58 -5.00 1.04 -7.83
CA CYS A 58 -4.69 1.52 -6.48
C CYS A 58 -5.94 1.71 -5.63
N ASN A 59 -7.00 2.31 -6.18
CA ASN A 59 -8.24 2.53 -5.44
C ASN A 59 -9.05 1.25 -5.22
N SER A 60 -9.05 0.31 -6.18
CA SER A 60 -9.76 -0.97 -6.02
C SER A 60 -9.10 -1.87 -4.99
N HIS A 61 -7.76 -1.88 -4.90
CA HIS A 61 -7.01 -2.78 -4.02
C HIS A 61 -6.51 -2.15 -2.71
N SER A 62 -6.56 -0.83 -2.54
CA SER A 62 -6.15 -0.17 -1.29
C SER A 62 -7.05 -0.56 -0.12
N SER A 63 -6.52 -0.41 1.09
CA SER A 63 -7.28 -0.58 2.34
C SER A 63 -8.24 0.59 2.64
N PHE A 64 -8.24 1.65 1.84
CA PHE A 64 -8.99 2.86 2.10
C PHE A 64 -10.32 2.92 1.33
N LYS A 65 -11.34 3.53 1.94
CA LYS A 65 -12.56 4.00 1.28
C LYS A 65 -12.35 5.39 0.66
N ASP A 66 -11.45 6.17 1.25
CA ASP A 66 -11.05 7.45 0.69
C ASP A 66 -10.27 7.26 -0.60
N LYS A 67 -10.49 8.18 -1.54
CA LYS A 67 -9.81 8.15 -2.84
C LYS A 67 -8.31 8.41 -2.66
N VAL A 68 -7.51 7.55 -3.24
CA VAL A 68 -6.07 7.73 -3.42
C VAL A 68 -5.84 8.40 -4.77
N GLU A 69 -5.09 9.50 -4.80
CA GLU A 69 -4.85 10.32 -5.99
C GLU A 69 -3.38 10.37 -6.39
N MET A 70 -2.48 9.97 -5.50
CA MET A 70 -1.04 9.95 -5.73
C MET A 70 -0.34 8.88 -4.88
N SER A 71 0.91 8.61 -5.21
CA SER A 71 1.81 7.78 -4.40
C SER A 71 2.88 8.64 -3.73
N ASN A 72 3.68 8.01 -2.84
CA ASN A 72 4.94 8.58 -2.38
C ASN A 72 6.00 8.54 -3.49
N LEU A 73 7.21 9.09 -3.20
CA LEU A 73 8.31 9.22 -4.16
C LEU A 73 8.72 7.90 -4.81
N CYS A 74 8.83 6.83 -4.04
CA CYS A 74 9.29 5.52 -4.54
C CYS A 74 8.13 4.61 -4.99
N GLN A 75 6.90 5.06 -4.90
CA GLN A 75 5.68 4.36 -5.35
C GLN A 75 5.37 3.05 -4.59
N GLU A 76 6.00 2.82 -3.44
CA GLU A 76 5.77 1.63 -2.62
C GLU A 76 4.50 1.69 -1.77
N ILE A 77 3.92 2.88 -1.59
CA ILE A 77 2.68 3.05 -0.83
C ILE A 77 1.79 4.14 -1.42
N THR A 78 0.49 3.93 -1.34
CA THR A 78 -0.53 4.86 -1.81
C THR A 78 -1.47 5.19 -0.67
N LEU A 79 -1.49 6.46 -0.25
CA LEU A 79 -2.25 6.95 0.87
C LEU A 79 -3.19 8.07 0.45
N PRO A 80 -4.41 8.17 1.01
CA PRO A 80 -5.28 9.31 0.80
C PRO A 80 -4.64 10.59 1.33
N THR A 81 -4.81 11.68 0.61
CA THR A 81 -4.37 13.03 1.00
C THR A 81 -5.50 14.02 0.77
N TYR A 82 -5.46 15.14 1.49
CA TYR A 82 -6.37 16.26 1.29
C TYR A 82 -5.58 17.56 1.23
N PRO A 83 -5.85 18.42 0.25
CA PRO A 83 -5.09 19.66 0.06
C PRO A 83 -5.21 20.59 1.26
N ILE A 84 -4.13 21.29 1.58
CA ILE A 84 -4.09 22.37 2.57
C ILE A 84 -4.22 23.72 1.88
N GLN A 85 -4.92 24.67 2.52
CA GLN A 85 -5.05 26.06 2.04
C GLN A 85 -3.92 26.95 2.58
N HIS A 86 -3.40 26.63 3.77
CA HIS A 86 -2.28 27.30 4.44
C HIS A 86 -1.58 26.37 5.40
N ILE A 87 -0.42 26.76 5.92
CA ILE A 87 0.44 25.87 6.73
C ILE A 87 -0.21 25.37 8.02
N ASP A 88 -1.10 26.15 8.60
CA ASP A 88 -1.82 25.83 9.84
C ASP A 88 -3.22 25.22 9.57
N ASP A 89 -3.49 24.79 8.35
CA ASP A 89 -4.77 24.19 7.99
C ASP A 89 -4.93 22.83 8.69
N HIS A 90 -6.02 22.71 9.44
CA HIS A 90 -6.39 21.50 10.16
C HIS A 90 -7.43 20.64 9.44
N LEU A 91 -7.84 21.03 8.23
CA LEU A 91 -8.78 20.27 7.41
C LEU A 91 -8.08 19.44 6.35
N GLY A 92 -6.82 19.78 6.02
CA GLY A 92 -6.02 19.03 5.07
C GLY A 92 -5.32 17.84 5.70
N GLU A 93 -4.89 16.90 4.88
CA GLU A 93 -4.12 15.72 5.28
C GLU A 93 -2.87 15.59 4.41
N ILE A 94 -1.68 15.69 5.01
CA ILE A 94 -0.42 15.33 4.37
C ILE A 94 -0.08 13.92 4.83
N ALA A 95 -0.23 12.95 3.95
CA ALA A 95 0.02 11.56 4.27
C ALA A 95 1.51 11.29 4.49
N LEU A 96 1.83 10.65 5.61
CA LEU A 96 3.15 10.13 5.92
C LEU A 96 3.08 8.64 6.15
N CYS A 97 4.12 7.92 5.73
CA CYS A 97 4.32 6.52 6.03
C CYS A 97 5.61 6.32 6.81
N ILE A 98 5.53 5.55 7.89
CA ILE A 98 6.67 5.16 8.71
C ILE A 98 7.07 3.76 8.30
N LEU A 99 8.34 3.58 7.91
CA LEU A 99 8.82 2.36 7.28
C LEU A 99 9.68 1.50 8.22
N SER A 100 9.54 0.20 8.08
CA SER A 100 10.42 -0.82 8.63
C SER A 100 10.57 -1.98 7.66
N ALA A 101 11.64 -2.77 7.78
CA ALA A 101 11.84 -3.93 6.94
C ALA A 101 12.37 -5.12 7.77
N VAL A 102 11.76 -6.30 7.53
CA VAL A 102 12.18 -7.57 8.13
C VAL A 102 13.12 -8.28 7.16
N ASN A 103 14.33 -8.64 7.59
CA ASN A 103 15.27 -9.39 6.75
C ASN A 103 14.94 -10.89 6.77
N VAL A 104 14.10 -11.31 5.80
CA VAL A 104 13.65 -12.70 5.70
C VAL A 104 14.77 -13.69 5.41
N GLY A 105 15.88 -13.25 4.81
CA GLY A 105 17.08 -14.08 4.62
C GLY A 105 17.76 -14.52 5.93
N LYS A 106 17.43 -13.89 7.07
CA LYS A 106 17.99 -14.23 8.40
C LYS A 106 17.03 -15.02 9.28
N ILE A 107 15.74 -15.09 8.96
CA ILE A 107 14.73 -15.79 9.74
C ILE A 107 14.98 -17.29 9.73
N LYS A 108 14.68 -17.94 10.86
CA LYS A 108 14.93 -19.36 11.10
C LYS A 108 13.64 -20.18 11.19
N SER A 109 12.53 -19.57 11.59
CA SER A 109 11.23 -20.23 11.73
C SER A 109 10.09 -19.25 11.48
N ASP A 110 8.88 -19.78 11.33
CA ASP A 110 7.67 -18.98 11.15
C ASP A 110 7.29 -18.21 12.42
N GLU A 111 7.54 -18.79 13.59
CA GLU A 111 7.36 -18.11 14.90
C GLU A 111 8.27 -16.89 15.02
N GLU A 112 9.53 -16.97 14.55
CA GLU A 112 10.43 -15.82 14.52
C GLU A 112 9.93 -14.74 13.56
N LEU A 113 9.28 -15.12 12.45
CA LEU A 113 8.65 -14.19 11.53
C LEU A 113 7.48 -13.45 12.21
N GLU A 114 6.61 -14.19 12.92
CA GLU A 114 5.50 -13.59 13.70
C GLU A 114 6.02 -12.58 14.72
N ASP A 115 7.03 -12.95 15.51
CA ASP A 115 7.63 -12.11 16.54
C ASP A 115 8.24 -10.82 15.93
N LEU A 116 8.93 -10.94 14.80
CA LEU A 116 9.55 -9.80 14.11
C LEU A 116 8.50 -8.88 13.48
N CYS A 117 7.40 -9.43 12.96
CA CYS A 117 6.28 -8.63 12.49
C CYS A 117 5.64 -7.84 13.65
N ASP A 118 5.36 -8.50 14.79
CA ASP A 118 4.81 -7.85 15.98
C ASP A 118 5.75 -6.75 16.51
N LEU A 119 7.03 -7.04 16.63
CA LEU A 119 8.04 -6.07 17.05
C LEU A 119 8.11 -4.86 16.11
N SER A 120 8.09 -5.10 14.79
CA SER A 120 8.12 -4.03 13.78
C SER A 120 6.91 -3.12 13.89
N VAL A 121 5.70 -3.69 13.97
CA VAL A 121 4.46 -2.92 14.09
C VAL A 121 4.45 -2.11 15.39
N ARG A 122 4.82 -2.72 16.54
CA ARG A 122 4.88 -2.02 17.83
C ARG A 122 5.93 -0.91 17.87
N ALA A 123 7.10 -1.12 17.30
CA ALA A 123 8.14 -0.10 17.23
C ALA A 123 7.69 1.12 16.41
N LEU A 124 7.05 0.88 15.27
CA LEU A 124 6.53 1.97 14.42
C LEU A 124 5.30 2.65 15.06
N GLU A 125 4.44 1.91 15.75
CA GLU A 125 3.32 2.47 16.52
C GLU A 125 3.80 3.50 17.55
N GLU A 126 4.86 3.18 18.32
CA GLU A 126 5.44 4.11 19.29
C GLU A 126 6.11 5.31 18.62
N LEU A 127 6.73 5.13 17.45
CA LEU A 127 7.35 6.23 16.69
C LEU A 127 6.31 7.25 16.21
N ILE A 128 5.08 6.84 15.87
CA ILE A 128 3.99 7.76 15.49
C ILE A 128 3.75 8.80 16.59
N ASP A 129 3.76 8.39 17.84
CA ASP A 129 3.49 9.28 18.97
C ASP A 129 4.74 10.01 19.47
N TYR A 130 5.92 9.44 19.29
CA TYR A 130 7.18 10.00 19.75
C TYR A 130 7.75 11.10 18.85
N GLN A 131 7.56 11.00 17.53
CA GLN A 131 8.13 11.96 16.58
C GLN A 131 7.44 13.34 16.64
N ARG A 132 8.17 14.36 16.18
CA ARG A 132 7.64 15.72 16.05
C ARG A 132 7.26 16.00 14.61
N TYR A 133 6.09 16.59 14.42
CA TYR A 133 5.56 16.92 13.11
C TYR A 133 5.76 18.41 12.85
N PRO A 134 6.38 18.81 11.72
CA PRO A 134 6.61 20.23 11.41
C PRO A 134 5.34 20.95 10.93
N VAL A 135 4.32 20.18 10.48
CA VAL A 135 3.07 20.70 9.89
C VAL A 135 1.90 19.99 10.51
N LEU A 136 0.87 20.75 10.90
CA LEU A 136 -0.31 20.23 11.59
C LEU A 136 -1.05 19.19 10.75
N ALA A 137 -1.22 19.40 9.45
CA ALA A 137 -1.89 18.47 8.55
C ALA A 137 -1.17 17.10 8.45
N ALA A 138 0.16 17.08 8.61
CA ALA A 138 0.94 15.83 8.67
C ALA A 138 0.75 15.09 10.01
N GLU A 139 0.70 15.83 11.12
CA GLU A 139 0.44 15.25 12.43
C GLU A 139 -0.94 14.62 12.50
N GLN A 140 -1.96 15.35 12.06
CA GLN A 140 -3.34 14.87 12.06
C GLN A 140 -3.54 13.64 11.18
N ALA A 141 -3.05 13.69 9.93
CA ALA A 141 -3.12 12.56 9.02
C ALA A 141 -2.44 11.31 9.62
N THR A 142 -1.23 11.49 10.17
CA THR A 142 -0.47 10.37 10.71
C THR A 142 -1.10 9.79 11.97
N LYS A 143 -1.51 10.62 12.92
CA LYS A 143 -2.09 10.14 14.18
C LYS A 143 -3.49 9.56 14.04
N SER A 144 -4.32 10.12 13.15
CA SER A 144 -5.68 9.61 12.93
C SER A 144 -5.74 8.34 12.11
N ARG A 145 -4.80 8.15 11.17
CA ARG A 145 -4.74 6.99 10.27
C ARG A 145 -3.75 5.92 10.73
N ARG A 146 -2.67 6.32 11.40
CA ARG A 146 -1.58 5.45 11.85
C ARG A 146 -1.07 4.52 10.75
N SER A 147 -0.80 5.09 9.57
CA SER A 147 -0.36 4.34 8.39
C SER A 147 1.07 3.87 8.55
N LEU A 148 1.30 2.57 8.40
CA LEU A 148 2.62 1.94 8.42
C LEU A 148 2.98 1.36 7.07
N GLY A 149 4.29 1.19 6.84
CA GLY A 149 4.83 0.49 5.68
C GLY A 149 5.90 -0.49 6.13
N VAL A 150 5.50 -1.68 6.55
CA VAL A 150 6.42 -2.77 6.90
C VAL A 150 6.61 -3.65 5.67
N GLY A 151 7.85 -3.81 5.23
CA GLY A 151 8.21 -4.68 4.11
C GLY A 151 9.19 -5.77 4.53
N PHE A 152 9.61 -6.58 3.59
CA PHE A 152 10.69 -7.53 3.81
C PHE A 152 11.83 -7.31 2.83
N ILE A 153 13.05 -7.63 3.28
CA ILE A 153 14.29 -7.56 2.50
C ILE A 153 15.00 -8.91 2.56
N GLY A 154 15.99 -9.09 1.71
CA GLY A 154 16.79 -10.33 1.71
C GLY A 154 16.10 -11.52 1.05
N LEU A 155 15.11 -11.30 0.18
CA LEU A 155 14.38 -12.36 -0.53
C LEU A 155 15.32 -13.25 -1.36
N ALA A 156 16.29 -12.66 -2.07
CA ALA A 156 17.27 -13.42 -2.83
C ALA A 156 18.08 -14.39 -1.94
N HIS A 157 18.49 -13.93 -0.77
CA HIS A 157 19.17 -14.77 0.20
C HIS A 157 18.25 -15.85 0.79
N TYR A 158 16.99 -15.52 1.06
CA TYR A 158 16.00 -16.49 1.51
C TYR A 158 15.82 -17.64 0.50
N LEU A 159 15.59 -17.32 -0.78
CA LEU A 159 15.46 -18.33 -1.83
C LEU A 159 16.75 -19.13 -2.05
N ALA A 160 17.92 -18.48 -1.98
CA ALA A 160 19.20 -19.15 -2.10
C ALA A 160 19.46 -20.15 -0.95
N LYS A 161 19.06 -19.83 0.27
CA LYS A 161 19.12 -20.77 1.41
C LYS A 161 18.25 -22.00 1.23
N LEU A 162 17.09 -21.85 0.55
CA LEU A 162 16.18 -22.96 0.21
C LEU A 162 16.66 -23.72 -1.03
N GLY A 163 17.66 -23.23 -1.75
CA GLY A 163 18.16 -23.82 -2.99
C GLY A 163 17.27 -23.58 -4.21
N PHE A 164 16.36 -22.60 -4.14
CA PHE A 164 15.39 -22.31 -5.19
C PHE A 164 15.88 -21.24 -6.15
N LYS A 165 15.52 -21.36 -7.42
CA LYS A 165 15.74 -20.33 -8.44
C LYS A 165 14.49 -19.47 -8.55
N TYR A 166 14.65 -18.19 -8.90
CA TYR A 166 13.53 -17.23 -9.00
C TYR A 166 12.39 -17.71 -9.93
N GLU A 167 12.72 -18.34 -11.03
CA GLU A 167 11.77 -18.83 -12.01
C GLU A 167 11.26 -20.26 -11.75
N SER A 168 11.54 -20.83 -10.58
CA SER A 168 11.07 -22.18 -10.24
C SER A 168 9.73 -22.14 -9.49
N GLN A 169 8.94 -23.20 -9.65
CA GLN A 169 7.65 -23.34 -8.95
C GLN A 169 7.83 -23.31 -7.43
N GLU A 170 8.89 -23.95 -6.93
CA GLU A 170 9.21 -23.98 -5.51
C GLU A 170 9.48 -22.58 -4.95
N ALA A 171 10.10 -21.71 -5.75
CA ALA A 171 10.33 -20.31 -5.35
C ALA A 171 9.03 -19.52 -5.32
N TRP A 172 8.14 -19.70 -6.30
CA TRP A 172 6.84 -19.01 -6.33
C TRP A 172 5.98 -19.44 -5.15
N ASP A 173 5.90 -20.74 -4.87
CA ASP A 173 5.16 -21.29 -3.72
C ASP A 173 5.74 -20.78 -2.39
N ALA A 174 7.06 -20.77 -2.25
CA ALA A 174 7.73 -20.24 -1.05
C ALA A 174 7.48 -18.75 -0.83
N VAL A 175 7.50 -17.94 -1.90
CA VAL A 175 7.21 -16.50 -1.81
C VAL A 175 5.73 -16.26 -1.52
N HIS A 176 4.84 -17.05 -2.10
CA HIS A 176 3.40 -16.97 -1.82
C HIS A 176 3.13 -17.22 -0.33
N GLY A 177 3.61 -18.33 0.23
CA GLY A 177 3.44 -18.65 1.66
C GLY A 177 4.10 -17.61 2.58
N LEU A 178 5.31 -17.14 2.25
CA LEU A 178 5.98 -16.07 2.99
C LEU A 178 5.15 -14.77 2.99
N SER A 179 4.60 -14.39 1.84
CA SER A 179 3.81 -13.15 1.69
C SER A 179 2.49 -13.24 2.44
N GLU A 180 1.84 -14.41 2.42
CA GLU A 180 0.63 -14.68 3.20
C GLU A 180 0.91 -14.55 4.70
N SER A 181 1.91 -15.28 5.22
CA SER A 181 2.27 -15.26 6.64
C SER A 181 2.63 -13.83 7.09
N PHE A 182 3.44 -13.13 6.29
CA PHE A 182 3.85 -11.77 6.58
C PHE A 182 2.64 -10.83 6.72
N GLN A 183 1.74 -10.82 5.74
CA GLN A 183 0.55 -9.98 5.77
C GLN A 183 -0.40 -10.35 6.90
N TYR A 184 -0.57 -11.65 7.17
CA TYR A 184 -1.39 -12.15 8.26
C TYR A 184 -0.86 -11.69 9.62
N TYR A 185 0.44 -11.83 9.87
CA TYR A 185 1.06 -11.44 11.14
C TYR A 185 1.05 -9.94 11.38
N LEU A 186 1.22 -9.12 10.35
CA LEU A 186 1.08 -7.67 10.47
C LEU A 186 -0.35 -7.27 10.90
N LEU A 187 -1.38 -7.85 10.28
CA LEU A 187 -2.77 -7.59 10.64
C LEU A 187 -3.10 -8.10 12.04
N LYS A 188 -2.63 -9.30 12.40
CA LYS A 188 -2.78 -9.89 13.73
C LYS A 188 -2.15 -9.01 14.81
N SER A 189 -0.95 -8.48 14.58
CA SER A 189 -0.27 -7.53 15.48
C SER A 189 -1.07 -6.24 15.64
N SER A 190 -1.50 -5.65 14.53
CA SER A 190 -2.32 -4.43 14.56
C SER A 190 -3.64 -4.62 15.31
N ASN A 191 -4.27 -5.79 15.18
CA ASN A 191 -5.49 -6.13 15.93
C ASN A 191 -5.19 -6.31 17.43
N LYS A 192 -4.10 -6.99 17.81
CA LYS A 192 -3.65 -7.09 19.21
C LYS A 192 -3.46 -5.70 19.83
N ILE A 193 -2.80 -4.77 19.11
CA ILE A 193 -2.60 -3.41 19.59
C ILE A 193 -3.94 -2.65 19.67
N ALA A 194 -4.89 -2.90 18.77
CA ALA A 194 -6.21 -2.33 18.85
C ALA A 194 -6.98 -2.82 20.09
N GLN A 195 -6.79 -4.05 20.52
CA GLN A 195 -7.35 -4.57 21.78
C GLN A 195 -6.71 -3.90 23.00
N GLU A 196 -5.45 -3.50 22.95
CA GLU A 196 -4.71 -2.85 24.03
C GLU A 196 -5.00 -1.34 24.11
N LYS A 197 -5.04 -0.65 22.95
CA LYS A 197 -5.03 0.83 22.85
C LYS A 197 -6.25 1.41 22.12
N GLY A 198 -7.16 0.58 21.60
CA GLY A 198 -8.21 0.98 20.68
C GLY A 198 -7.76 1.04 19.21
N HIS A 199 -8.70 0.94 18.30
CA HIS A 199 -8.42 1.11 16.86
C HIS A 199 -8.04 2.56 16.51
N CYS A 200 -7.48 2.80 15.32
CA CYS A 200 -7.18 4.16 14.87
C CYS A 200 -8.49 4.96 14.67
N GLU A 201 -8.39 6.28 14.79
CA GLU A 201 -9.55 7.20 14.67
C GLU A 201 -10.27 7.01 13.32
N ASN A 202 -9.52 6.91 12.24
CA ASN A 202 -10.05 6.75 10.89
C ASN A 202 -10.28 5.27 10.48
N PHE A 203 -10.39 4.33 11.42
CA PHE A 203 -10.67 2.93 11.12
C PHE A 203 -11.94 2.77 10.27
N GLY A 204 -13.03 3.49 10.59
CA GLY A 204 -14.29 3.47 9.83
C GLY A 204 -14.16 3.92 8.37
N ARG A 205 -13.06 4.63 8.00
CA ARG A 205 -12.71 5.05 6.64
C ARG A 205 -11.84 4.02 5.89
N THR A 206 -11.63 2.84 6.48
CA THR A 206 -10.93 1.73 5.84
C THR A 206 -11.91 0.65 5.38
N LYS A 207 -11.53 -0.13 4.37
CA LYS A 207 -12.26 -1.33 3.94
C LYS A 207 -12.23 -2.44 5.01
N TYR A 208 -11.24 -2.40 5.90
CA TYR A 208 -11.18 -3.30 7.06
C TYR A 208 -12.40 -3.19 7.97
N ALA A 209 -12.97 -1.98 8.10
CA ALA A 209 -14.22 -1.79 8.85
C ALA A 209 -15.44 -2.46 8.20
N ASP A 210 -15.36 -2.81 6.92
CA ASP A 210 -16.38 -3.59 6.20
C ASP A 210 -16.00 -5.09 6.13
N GLY A 211 -14.95 -5.50 6.85
CA GLY A 211 -14.46 -6.86 6.87
C GLY A 211 -13.71 -7.29 5.60
N ILE A 212 -13.31 -6.35 4.74
CA ILE A 212 -12.54 -6.62 3.54
C ILE A 212 -11.05 -6.57 3.86
N LEU A 213 -10.36 -7.69 3.69
CA LEU A 213 -8.94 -7.87 3.97
C LEU A 213 -8.14 -8.00 2.65
N PRO A 214 -6.80 -7.85 2.68
CA PRO A 214 -5.97 -8.02 1.49
C PRO A 214 -6.18 -9.35 0.78
N ILE A 215 -6.50 -10.41 1.50
CA ILE A 215 -6.81 -11.74 0.97
C ILE A 215 -8.05 -11.75 0.06
N ASP A 216 -8.96 -10.78 0.21
CA ASP A 216 -10.17 -10.69 -0.61
C ASP A 216 -9.92 -9.94 -1.93
N THR A 217 -8.86 -9.15 -2.00
CA THR A 217 -8.60 -8.21 -3.10
C THR A 217 -7.31 -8.45 -3.86
N TYR A 218 -6.51 -9.46 -3.51
CA TYR A 218 -5.32 -9.76 -4.28
C TYR A 218 -5.64 -10.27 -5.70
N LYS A 219 -4.68 -10.13 -6.61
CA LYS A 219 -4.85 -10.54 -8.00
C LYS A 219 -4.96 -12.07 -8.10
N ARG A 220 -6.12 -12.56 -8.48
CA ARG A 220 -6.41 -14.01 -8.54
C ARG A 220 -5.59 -14.80 -9.56
N ASP A 221 -5.01 -14.15 -10.56
CA ASP A 221 -4.07 -14.79 -11.49
C ASP A 221 -2.88 -15.45 -10.78
N VAL A 222 -2.59 -15.05 -9.52
CA VAL A 222 -1.57 -15.68 -8.68
C VAL A 222 -1.93 -17.13 -8.37
N ASP A 223 -3.20 -17.45 -8.21
CA ASP A 223 -3.69 -18.80 -7.92
C ASP A 223 -3.43 -19.78 -9.09
N ASP A 224 -3.25 -19.25 -10.32
CA ASP A 224 -2.91 -20.06 -11.50
C ASP A 224 -1.43 -20.45 -11.56
N ILE A 225 -0.57 -19.70 -10.86
CA ILE A 225 0.89 -19.92 -10.88
C ILE A 225 1.45 -20.46 -9.56
N CYS A 226 0.73 -20.35 -8.46
CA CYS A 226 1.10 -20.91 -7.17
C CYS A 226 0.27 -22.14 -6.86
N SER A 227 0.91 -23.21 -6.40
CA SER A 227 0.24 -24.48 -6.10
C SER A 227 -0.18 -24.63 -4.62
N GLN A 228 0.21 -23.65 -3.78
CA GLN A 228 -0.11 -23.67 -2.35
C GLN A 228 -1.47 -23.06 -2.06
N GLU A 229 -2.26 -23.74 -1.21
CA GLU A 229 -3.42 -23.16 -0.56
C GLU A 229 -2.99 -22.21 0.57
N LEU A 230 -3.89 -21.31 0.96
CA LEU A 230 -3.69 -20.43 2.11
C LEU A 230 -3.60 -21.24 3.40
N GLN A 231 -2.66 -20.86 4.29
CA GLN A 231 -2.30 -21.66 5.46
C GLN A 231 -2.84 -21.08 6.78
N HIS A 232 -3.21 -19.79 6.78
CA HIS A 232 -3.64 -19.10 8.00
C HIS A 232 -5.17 -19.03 8.13
N ASP A 233 -5.65 -18.96 9.37
CA ASP A 233 -7.07 -18.80 9.68
C ASP A 233 -7.53 -17.34 9.52
N TRP A 234 -7.75 -16.97 8.27
CA TRP A 234 -8.21 -15.63 7.89
C TRP A 234 -9.61 -15.31 8.41
N ASP A 235 -10.46 -16.30 8.60
CA ASP A 235 -11.84 -16.12 9.11
C ASP A 235 -11.82 -15.73 10.58
N SER A 236 -11.00 -16.40 11.39
CA SER A 236 -10.81 -16.05 12.80
C SER A 236 -10.25 -14.62 12.93
N LEU A 237 -9.21 -14.29 12.16
CA LEU A 237 -8.64 -12.93 12.17
C LEU A 237 -9.66 -11.87 11.73
N ARG A 238 -10.48 -12.15 10.72
CA ARG A 238 -11.57 -11.27 10.27
C ARG A 238 -12.59 -11.00 11.37
N ASN A 239 -12.98 -12.04 12.12
CA ASN A 239 -13.90 -11.91 13.25
C ASN A 239 -13.31 -11.05 14.36
N ASP A 240 -12.03 -11.21 14.66
CA ASP A 240 -11.33 -10.38 15.64
C ASP A 240 -11.22 -8.92 15.18
N ILE A 241 -10.93 -8.68 13.90
CA ILE A 241 -10.89 -7.34 13.31
C ILE A 241 -12.29 -6.68 13.33
N ASN A 242 -13.34 -7.42 13.01
CA ASN A 242 -14.71 -6.91 13.10
C ASN A 242 -15.11 -6.54 14.53
N THR A 243 -14.52 -7.22 15.53
CA THR A 243 -14.84 -7.00 16.96
C THR A 243 -14.04 -5.84 17.55
N TYR A 244 -12.73 -5.78 17.28
CA TYR A 244 -11.80 -4.86 17.95
C TYR A 244 -11.23 -3.79 17.02
N GLY A 245 -11.39 -3.95 15.71
CA GLY A 245 -10.79 -3.09 14.70
C GLY A 245 -9.29 -3.35 14.48
N LEU A 246 -8.66 -2.41 13.77
CA LEU A 246 -7.20 -2.36 13.58
C LEU A 246 -6.64 -1.04 14.12
N ARG A 247 -5.47 -1.10 14.72
CA ARG A 247 -4.75 0.10 15.17
C ARG A 247 -4.21 0.93 14.01
N HIS A 248 -4.02 0.33 12.85
CA HIS A 248 -3.37 0.92 11.68
C HIS A 248 -4.27 0.82 10.44
N SER A 249 -4.35 1.89 9.66
CA SER A 249 -5.19 1.95 8.45
C SER A 249 -4.57 1.23 7.24
N THR A 250 -3.25 1.03 7.25
CA THR A 250 -2.49 0.17 6.35
C THR A 250 -1.21 -0.26 7.04
N LEU A 251 -0.59 -1.37 6.62
CA LEU A 251 0.51 -2.00 7.36
C LEU A 251 1.70 -2.37 6.50
N SER A 252 1.48 -2.84 5.27
CA SER A 252 2.55 -3.36 4.43
C SER A 252 2.92 -2.41 3.30
N ALA A 253 4.20 -2.28 3.03
CA ALA A 253 4.74 -1.61 1.86
C ALA A 253 6.09 -2.23 1.50
N GLN A 254 6.29 -2.52 0.22
CA GLN A 254 7.54 -3.11 -0.26
C GLN A 254 8.45 -1.99 -0.76
N MET A 255 9.21 -1.39 0.16
CA MET A 255 10.08 -0.26 -0.13
C MET A 255 11.33 -0.67 -0.93
N PRO A 256 11.96 0.26 -1.70
CA PRO A 256 13.28 0.05 -2.28
C PRO A 256 14.33 -0.04 -1.16
N SER A 257 15.18 -1.06 -1.22
CA SER A 257 16.10 -1.40 -0.13
C SER A 257 17.42 -1.99 -0.59
N GLU A 258 17.93 -1.55 -1.75
CA GLU A 258 19.14 -2.09 -2.38
C GLU A 258 20.37 -2.04 -1.47
N SER A 259 20.45 -1.05 -0.60
CA SER A 259 21.60 -0.84 0.28
C SER A 259 21.32 -1.13 1.76
N SER A 260 20.16 -1.68 2.11
CA SER A 260 19.78 -1.97 3.51
C SER A 260 19.77 -3.46 3.86
N SER A 261 20.11 -4.35 2.91
CA SER A 261 20.18 -5.81 3.13
C SER A 261 21.60 -6.34 3.24
#